data_f9bdb69f8f54c63537d871550914d14c
#
_entry.id   f9bdb69f8f54c63537d871550914d14c
#
_cell.length_a   1.000
_cell.length_b   1.000
_cell.length_c   1.000
_cell.angle_alpha   90.00
_cell.angle_beta   90.00
_cell.angle_gamma   90.00
#
_symmetry.space_group_name_H-M   'P 1'
#
loop_
_entity.id
_entity.type
_entity.pdbx_description
1 polymer ?
#
loop_
_entity_poly.entity_id
_entity_poly.type
_entity_poly.pdbx_seq_one_letter_code
_entity_poly.pdbx_strand_id
1 'polypeptide(L)'
;MMAGRRPILVAATRQHVGKTTVSLSLMNGLKKRFDKLGFIKPVGQQHIEVQDDEGNPVRVDKDVELMKDYFGLDHLNFPDMSPVIIPRSYTKRFIDGEITAEHQYEQIRKAYDNVSSVSDQVLLEGTGHVGVGSGVNTSNAQVAALLGADVVLIANGGLGSAFDELDMNRAMCKEAGATIRGVIINKVQPDKLDMVRDYLGRLLEQRWGVPLLGVVPDLPFLS
;
A
#
# COMPACT_ATOMS: atom_id res chain seq x y z
N MET A 1 -2.30 26.00 10.42
CA MET A 1 -1.76 24.72 9.95
C MET A 1 -2.58 24.30 8.73
N MET A 2 -1.99 24.19 7.55
CA MET A 2 -2.68 23.55 6.43
C MET A 2 -2.95 22.10 6.84
N ALA A 3 -4.20 21.65 6.75
CA ALA A 3 -4.51 20.24 6.95
C ALA A 3 -3.65 19.45 5.95
N GLY A 4 -2.73 18.63 6.46
CA GLY A 4 -1.86 17.81 5.62
C GLY A 4 -2.69 16.96 4.65
N ARG A 5 -2.18 16.75 3.45
CA ARG A 5 -2.84 15.85 2.49
C ARG A 5 -2.94 14.45 3.09
N ARG A 6 -4.07 13.79 2.84
CA ARG A 6 -4.24 12.41 3.26
C ARG A 6 -3.24 11.51 2.53
N PRO A 7 -2.58 10.58 3.20
CA PRO A 7 -1.71 9.62 2.51
C PRO A 7 -2.54 8.69 1.62
N ILE A 8 -1.91 8.18 0.58
CA ILE A 8 -2.52 7.18 -0.31
C ILE A 8 -1.98 5.81 0.08
N LEU A 9 -2.87 4.86 0.38
CA LEU A 9 -2.47 3.49 0.64
C LEU A 9 -2.84 2.60 -0.55
N VAL A 10 -1.85 2.00 -1.16
CA VAL A 10 -2.01 1.00 -2.23
C VAL A 10 -2.17 -0.37 -1.59
N ALA A 11 -3.34 -0.97 -1.74
CA ALA A 11 -3.65 -2.33 -1.30
C ALA A 11 -4.12 -3.18 -2.46
N ALA A 12 -4.07 -4.49 -2.31
CA ALA A 12 -4.46 -5.42 -3.37
C ALA A 12 -5.59 -6.35 -2.92
N THR A 13 -6.29 -6.95 -3.88
CA THR A 13 -7.30 -7.98 -3.59
C THR A 13 -6.68 -9.32 -3.24
N ARG A 14 -5.47 -9.60 -3.73
CA ARG A 14 -4.67 -10.81 -3.45
C ARG A 14 -3.18 -10.56 -3.65
N GLN A 15 -2.37 -11.57 -3.37
CA GLN A 15 -0.92 -11.51 -3.65
C GLN A 15 -0.64 -11.51 -5.17
N HIS A 16 0.53 -11.02 -5.56
CA HIS A 16 1.04 -11.04 -6.94
C HIS A 16 0.18 -10.31 -8.01
N VAL A 17 -0.66 -9.37 -7.58
CA VAL A 17 -1.42 -8.51 -8.52
C VAL A 17 -0.58 -7.38 -9.12
N GLY A 18 0.69 -7.22 -8.71
CA GLY A 18 1.60 -6.18 -9.20
C GLY A 18 1.53 -4.86 -8.42
N LYS A 19 1.34 -4.92 -7.09
CA LYS A 19 1.33 -3.71 -6.24
C LYS A 19 2.56 -2.85 -6.45
N THR A 20 3.75 -3.41 -6.34
CA THR A 20 5.01 -2.67 -6.44
C THR A 20 5.14 -1.97 -7.80
N THR A 21 4.77 -2.63 -8.89
CA THR A 21 4.74 -2.02 -10.23
C THR A 21 3.77 -0.83 -10.30
N VAL A 22 2.58 -0.97 -9.72
CA VAL A 22 1.60 0.13 -9.67
C VAL A 22 2.07 1.24 -8.73
N SER A 23 2.67 0.90 -7.58
CA SER A 23 3.25 1.89 -6.66
C SER A 23 4.37 2.70 -7.32
N LEU A 24 5.27 2.06 -8.07
CA LEU A 24 6.30 2.74 -8.87
C LEU A 24 5.68 3.71 -9.89
N SER A 25 4.62 3.26 -10.59
CA SER A 25 3.92 4.08 -11.57
C SER A 25 3.22 5.27 -10.93
N LEU A 26 2.58 5.09 -9.78
CA LEU A 26 1.94 6.15 -9.01
C LEU A 26 2.97 7.15 -8.47
N MET A 27 4.08 6.67 -7.89
CA MET A 27 5.18 7.53 -7.42
C MET A 27 5.75 8.39 -8.56
N ASN A 28 5.97 7.78 -9.75
CA ASN A 28 6.43 8.52 -10.93
C ASN A 28 5.40 9.57 -11.40
N GLY A 29 4.12 9.29 -11.29
CA GLY A 29 3.04 10.25 -11.56
C GLY A 29 2.99 11.38 -10.52
N LEU A 30 3.15 11.07 -9.25
CA LEU A 30 3.17 12.03 -8.15
C LEU A 30 4.39 12.95 -8.22
N LYS A 31 5.57 12.43 -8.61
CA LYS A 31 6.81 13.23 -8.79
C LYS A 31 6.66 14.38 -9.79
N LYS A 32 5.69 14.31 -10.72
CA LYS A 32 5.38 15.39 -11.64
C LYS A 32 4.58 16.53 -11.00
N ARG A 33 4.06 16.33 -9.78
CA ARG A 33 3.16 17.28 -9.10
C ARG A 33 3.69 17.75 -7.75
N PHE A 34 4.61 17.02 -7.17
CA PHE A 34 5.15 17.24 -5.83
C PHE A 34 6.67 17.13 -5.87
N ASP A 35 7.34 18.04 -5.20
CA ASP A 35 8.80 18.09 -5.18
C ASP A 35 9.37 17.05 -4.24
N LYS A 36 8.73 16.84 -3.08
CA LYS A 36 9.16 15.87 -2.07
C LYS A 36 8.10 14.80 -1.85
N LEU A 37 8.42 13.58 -2.23
CA LEU A 37 7.56 12.43 -2.01
C LEU A 37 8.01 11.63 -0.80
N GLY A 38 7.04 11.14 -0.03
CA GLY A 38 7.22 10.14 1.00
C GLY A 38 6.80 8.76 0.50
N PHE A 39 7.53 7.73 0.92
CA PHE A 39 7.16 6.34 0.72
C PHE A 39 7.34 5.57 2.02
N ILE A 40 6.31 4.81 2.40
CA ILE A 40 6.35 3.93 3.58
C ILE A 40 5.74 2.59 3.22
N LYS A 41 6.39 1.53 3.68
CA LYS A 41 5.80 0.19 3.78
C LYS A 41 5.53 -0.10 5.24
N PRO A 42 4.33 0.22 5.74
CA PRO A 42 4.04 0.24 7.18
C PRO A 42 4.29 -1.10 7.86
N VAL A 43 4.03 -2.20 7.14
CA VAL A 43 4.22 -3.57 7.60
C VAL A 43 4.91 -4.38 6.52
N GLY A 44 6.13 -4.79 6.75
CA GLY A 44 6.96 -5.58 5.83
C GLY A 44 7.04 -7.06 6.25
N GLN A 45 7.03 -7.97 5.27
CA GLN A 45 7.21 -9.41 5.47
C GLN A 45 8.49 -9.96 4.81
N GLN A 46 8.97 -9.30 3.76
CA GLN A 46 10.18 -9.68 3.04
C GLN A 46 11.26 -8.64 3.30
N HIS A 47 12.06 -8.87 4.33
CA HIS A 47 13.07 -7.90 4.76
C HIS A 47 14.48 -8.28 4.30
N ILE A 48 15.26 -7.24 4.11
CA ILE A 48 16.70 -7.26 3.87
C ILE A 48 17.37 -6.43 4.95
N GLU A 49 18.69 -6.56 5.07
CA GLU A 49 19.50 -5.74 5.96
C GLU A 49 20.22 -4.67 5.13
N VAL A 50 20.03 -3.41 5.50
CA VAL A 50 20.67 -2.25 4.89
C VAL A 50 21.40 -1.45 5.97
N GLN A 51 22.23 -0.50 5.58
CA GLN A 51 22.81 0.47 6.52
C GLN A 51 21.95 1.73 6.57
N ASP A 52 21.67 2.22 7.78
CA ASP A 52 21.04 3.53 7.96
C ASP A 52 22.04 4.68 7.68
N ASP A 53 21.57 5.92 7.82
CA ASP A 53 22.39 7.11 7.55
C ASP A 53 23.58 7.26 8.53
N GLU A 54 23.57 6.53 9.64
CA GLU A 54 24.66 6.47 10.64
C GLU A 54 25.59 5.27 10.42
N GLY A 55 25.28 4.40 9.44
CA GLY A 55 26.04 3.18 9.13
C GLY A 55 25.67 1.97 10.01
N ASN A 56 24.58 2.02 10.76
CA ASN A 56 24.09 0.89 11.55
C ASN A 56 23.27 -0.08 10.68
N PRO A 57 23.38 -1.39 10.89
CA PRO A 57 22.55 -2.35 10.18
C PRO A 57 21.09 -2.27 10.65
N VAL A 58 20.16 -2.02 9.72
CA VAL A 58 18.72 -1.98 9.97
C VAL A 58 17.99 -2.92 9.01
N ARG A 59 16.89 -3.51 9.47
CA ARG A 59 16.04 -4.36 8.65
C ARG A 59 14.91 -3.55 8.06
N VAL A 60 14.76 -3.63 6.74
CA VAL A 60 13.69 -2.96 6.00
C VAL A 60 13.04 -3.92 5.02
N ASP A 61 11.80 -3.65 4.63
CA ASP A 61 11.20 -4.40 3.53
C ASP A 61 11.94 -4.06 2.22
N LYS A 62 12.17 -5.07 1.37
CA LYS A 62 12.93 -4.91 0.12
C LYS A 62 12.36 -3.86 -0.84
N ASP A 63 11.03 -3.64 -0.80
CA ASP A 63 10.40 -2.64 -1.66
C ASP A 63 10.77 -1.21 -1.23
N VAL A 64 11.15 -1.02 0.04
CA VAL A 64 11.61 0.28 0.58
C VAL A 64 12.96 0.67 -0.01
N GLU A 65 13.92 -0.26 -0.06
CA GLU A 65 15.22 -0.03 -0.69
C GLU A 65 15.03 0.36 -2.16
N LEU A 66 14.24 -0.45 -2.90
CA LEU A 66 13.93 -0.16 -4.30
C LEU A 66 13.35 1.24 -4.50
N MET A 67 12.40 1.64 -3.67
CA MET A 67 11.74 2.96 -3.80
C MET A 67 12.68 4.10 -3.42
N LYS A 68 13.46 3.94 -2.36
CA LYS A 68 14.43 4.96 -1.92
C LYS A 68 15.47 5.21 -3.00
N ASP A 69 16.07 4.17 -3.55
CA ASP A 69 17.11 4.25 -4.57
C ASP A 69 16.57 4.80 -5.90
N TYR A 70 15.45 4.25 -6.38
CA TYR A 70 14.90 4.62 -7.69
C TYR A 70 14.40 6.07 -7.75
N PHE A 71 13.79 6.57 -6.66
CA PHE A 71 13.24 7.93 -6.62
C PHE A 71 14.17 8.95 -5.97
N GLY A 72 15.32 8.54 -5.43
CA GLY A 72 16.27 9.44 -4.74
C GLY A 72 15.63 10.04 -3.48
N LEU A 73 15.04 9.19 -2.60
CA LEU A 73 14.36 9.66 -1.38
C LEU A 73 15.37 9.85 -0.23
N ASP A 74 16.46 10.58 -0.47
CA ASP A 74 17.57 10.76 0.47
C ASP A 74 17.18 11.55 1.73
N HIS A 75 16.06 12.30 1.66
CA HIS A 75 15.50 13.02 2.80
C HIS A 75 14.73 12.13 3.79
N LEU A 76 14.58 10.83 3.49
CA LEU A 76 13.90 9.84 4.33
C LEU A 76 14.89 8.85 4.89
N ASN A 77 14.76 8.48 6.16
CA ASN A 77 15.53 7.40 6.75
C ASN A 77 14.81 6.04 6.60
N PHE A 78 15.58 4.98 6.55
CA PHE A 78 15.06 3.63 6.37
C PHE A 78 14.11 3.16 7.49
N PRO A 79 14.38 3.39 8.80
CA PRO A 79 13.48 2.98 9.87
C PRO A 79 12.07 3.59 9.76
N ASP A 80 11.96 4.84 9.32
CA ASP A 80 10.64 5.47 9.13
C ASP A 80 9.94 4.99 7.86
N MET A 81 10.68 4.56 6.86
CA MET A 81 10.10 3.97 5.65
C MET A 81 9.59 2.53 5.86
N SER A 82 10.10 1.82 6.88
CA SER A 82 9.75 0.41 7.17
C SER A 82 9.62 0.16 8.68
N PRO A 83 8.61 0.75 9.35
CA PRO A 83 8.55 0.76 10.82
C PRO A 83 8.28 -0.58 11.47
N VAL A 84 7.50 -1.47 10.83
CA VAL A 84 7.17 -2.79 11.38
C VAL A 84 7.59 -3.89 10.42
N ILE A 85 8.48 -4.75 10.89
CA ILE A 85 8.89 -5.96 10.16
C ILE A 85 8.33 -7.18 10.88
N ILE A 86 7.71 -8.09 10.12
CA ILE A 86 7.12 -9.35 10.62
C ILE A 86 8.03 -10.53 10.24
N PRO A 87 9.03 -10.88 11.08
CA PRO A 87 9.85 -12.06 10.86
C PRO A 87 9.12 -13.34 11.26
N ARG A 88 9.79 -14.49 11.09
CA ARG A 88 9.30 -15.77 11.62
C ARG A 88 9.03 -15.66 13.12
N SER A 89 7.99 -16.33 13.59
CA SER A 89 7.55 -16.36 15.00
C SER A 89 6.94 -15.05 15.53
N TYR A 90 6.83 -14.00 14.73
CA TYR A 90 6.24 -12.73 15.16
C TYR A 90 4.79 -12.90 15.68
N THR A 91 3.96 -13.62 14.92
CA THR A 91 2.55 -13.87 15.29
C THR A 91 2.46 -14.65 16.61
N LYS A 92 3.36 -15.61 16.86
CA LYS A 92 3.40 -16.32 18.14
C LYS A 92 3.70 -15.37 19.30
N ARG A 93 4.72 -14.52 19.16
CA ARG A 93 5.08 -13.52 20.17
C ARG A 93 3.96 -12.52 20.42
N PHE A 94 3.18 -12.18 19.38
CA PHE A 94 1.99 -11.34 19.53
C PHE A 94 0.90 -12.04 20.35
N ILE A 95 0.62 -13.33 20.09
CA ILE A 95 -0.34 -14.13 20.85
C ILE A 95 0.11 -14.30 22.30
N ASP A 96 1.41 -14.50 22.52
CA ASP A 96 2.01 -14.64 23.85
C ASP A 96 2.07 -13.29 24.64
N GLY A 97 1.64 -12.17 24.01
CA GLY A 97 1.60 -10.85 24.63
C GLY A 97 2.94 -10.10 24.73
N GLU A 98 4.00 -10.63 24.09
CA GLU A 98 5.31 -9.96 24.01
C GLU A 98 5.29 -8.75 23.09
N ILE A 99 4.39 -8.73 22.13
CA ILE A 99 4.17 -7.65 21.16
C ILE A 99 2.71 -7.25 21.26
N THR A 100 2.44 -5.94 21.32
CA THR A 100 1.07 -5.41 21.41
C THR A 100 0.67 -4.64 20.14
N ALA A 101 -0.62 -4.55 19.88
CA ALA A 101 -1.14 -3.76 18.77
C ALA A 101 -0.81 -2.26 18.96
N GLU A 102 -0.92 -1.77 20.19
CA GLU A 102 -0.65 -0.38 20.57
C GLU A 102 0.78 0.01 20.22
N HIS A 103 1.75 -0.82 20.57
CA HIS A 103 3.15 -0.57 20.24
C HIS A 103 3.40 -0.50 18.74
N GLN A 104 2.81 -1.44 17.97
CA GLN A 104 2.90 -1.41 16.50
C GLN A 104 2.27 -0.13 15.92
N TYR A 105 1.11 0.28 16.45
CA TYR A 105 0.42 1.50 16.01
C TYR A 105 1.22 2.76 16.31
N GLU A 106 1.88 2.84 17.47
CA GLU A 106 2.78 3.94 17.81
C GLU A 106 3.96 4.01 16.85
N GLN A 107 4.60 2.88 16.54
CA GLN A 107 5.69 2.83 15.56
C GLN A 107 5.24 3.31 14.18
N ILE A 108 4.09 2.83 13.70
CA ILE A 108 3.55 3.21 12.38
C ILE A 108 3.19 4.70 12.35
N ARG A 109 2.53 5.24 13.39
CA ARG A 109 2.20 6.66 13.46
C ARG A 109 3.44 7.53 13.50
N LYS A 110 4.39 7.22 14.37
CA LYS A 110 5.64 7.98 14.49
C LYS A 110 6.40 8.03 13.16
N ALA A 111 6.52 6.89 12.49
CA ALA A 111 7.15 6.79 11.18
C ALA A 111 6.42 7.65 10.13
N TYR A 112 5.09 7.56 10.11
CA TYR A 112 4.29 8.40 9.21
C TYR A 112 4.44 9.89 9.52
N ASP A 113 4.41 10.29 10.78
CA ASP A 113 4.59 11.70 11.18
C ASP A 113 5.96 12.23 10.75
N ASN A 114 7.02 11.45 10.94
CA ASN A 114 8.36 11.79 10.51
C ASN A 114 8.43 11.99 8.99
N VAL A 115 7.96 11.00 8.20
CA VAL A 115 7.98 11.07 6.74
C VAL A 115 7.08 12.20 6.22
N SER A 116 5.88 12.35 6.75
CA SER A 116 4.93 13.38 6.29
C SER A 116 5.38 14.80 6.62
N SER A 117 6.18 14.99 7.67
CA SER A 117 6.71 16.30 8.05
C SER A 117 7.71 16.86 7.03
N VAL A 118 8.34 16.00 6.24
CA VAL A 118 9.37 16.36 5.24
C VAL A 118 8.94 16.06 3.81
N SER A 119 7.68 15.67 3.59
CA SER A 119 7.14 15.29 2.28
C SER A 119 5.85 16.04 1.95
N ASP A 120 5.66 16.37 0.67
CA ASP A 120 4.43 17.01 0.18
C ASP A 120 3.27 16.04 0.02
N GLN A 121 3.57 14.78 -0.31
CA GLN A 121 2.62 13.67 -0.44
C GLN A 121 3.28 12.35 -0.05
N VAL A 122 2.56 11.51 0.69
CA VAL A 122 3.03 10.19 1.12
C VAL A 122 2.25 9.09 0.43
N LEU A 123 2.96 8.14 -0.17
CA LEU A 123 2.43 6.87 -0.65
C LEU A 123 2.77 5.76 0.36
N LEU A 124 1.76 5.00 0.76
CA LEU A 124 1.91 3.81 1.60
C LEU A 124 1.71 2.58 0.71
N GLU A 125 2.59 1.59 0.80
CA GLU A 125 2.39 0.31 0.13
C GLU A 125 2.04 -0.78 1.13
N GLY A 126 0.86 -1.38 0.95
CA GLY A 126 0.42 -2.50 1.77
C GLY A 126 1.12 -3.81 1.41
N THR A 127 1.07 -4.79 2.31
CA THR A 127 1.61 -6.14 2.13
C THR A 127 0.49 -7.12 1.79
N GLY A 128 0.65 -7.90 0.71
CA GLY A 128 -0.35 -8.89 0.30
C GLY A 128 -1.71 -8.29 -0.05
N HIS A 129 -2.81 -8.93 0.37
CA HIS A 129 -4.18 -8.41 0.23
C HIS A 129 -4.58 -7.53 1.43
N VAL A 130 -5.76 -6.90 1.36
CA VAL A 130 -6.25 -5.96 2.40
C VAL A 130 -6.18 -6.54 3.82
N GLY A 131 -6.42 -7.82 3.98
CA GLY A 131 -6.44 -8.52 5.27
C GLY A 131 -5.10 -9.02 5.79
N VAL A 132 -4.01 -8.91 5.02
CA VAL A 132 -2.71 -9.39 5.51
C VAL A 132 -2.27 -8.54 6.70
N GLY A 133 -1.88 -9.21 7.79
CA GLY A 133 -1.57 -8.60 9.07
C GLY A 133 -2.69 -8.69 10.11
N SER A 134 -3.89 -9.19 9.76
CA SER A 134 -5.01 -9.32 10.70
C SER A 134 -4.68 -10.13 11.96
N GLY A 135 -3.84 -11.17 11.82
CA GLY A 135 -3.43 -12.00 12.96
C GLY A 135 -2.59 -11.29 14.01
N VAL A 136 -2.12 -10.08 13.71
CA VAL A 136 -1.35 -9.23 14.62
C VAL A 136 -1.90 -7.79 14.66
N ASN A 137 -3.16 -7.62 14.29
CA ASN A 137 -3.89 -6.35 14.28
C ASN A 137 -3.26 -5.22 13.43
N THR A 138 -2.53 -5.57 12.38
CA THR A 138 -1.90 -4.60 11.46
C THR A 138 -2.25 -4.88 10.00
N SER A 139 -3.51 -5.30 9.75
CA SER A 139 -3.97 -5.43 8.36
C SER A 139 -3.88 -4.10 7.61
N ASN A 140 -3.77 -4.17 6.28
CA ASN A 140 -3.74 -2.97 5.45
C ASN A 140 -4.97 -2.07 5.69
N ALA A 141 -6.14 -2.67 5.95
CA ALA A 141 -7.34 -1.92 6.30
C ALA A 141 -7.20 -1.18 7.65
N GLN A 142 -6.66 -1.84 8.68
CA GLN A 142 -6.42 -1.23 9.99
C GLN A 142 -5.37 -0.11 9.90
N VAL A 143 -4.29 -0.33 9.15
CA VAL A 143 -3.26 0.71 8.91
C VAL A 143 -3.84 1.91 8.15
N ALA A 144 -4.68 1.67 7.13
CA ALA A 144 -5.35 2.74 6.41
C ALA A 144 -6.24 3.58 7.32
N ALA A 145 -7.04 2.94 8.18
CA ALA A 145 -7.89 3.60 9.16
C ALA A 145 -7.05 4.37 10.21
N LEU A 146 -5.98 3.75 10.71
CA LEU A 146 -5.06 4.32 11.69
C LEU A 146 -4.45 5.65 11.23
N LEU A 147 -4.08 5.73 9.95
CA LEU A 147 -3.41 6.89 9.34
C LEU A 147 -4.38 7.81 8.59
N GLY A 148 -5.67 7.50 8.56
CA GLY A 148 -6.66 8.24 7.78
C GLY A 148 -6.36 8.21 6.27
N ALA A 149 -5.75 7.14 5.77
CA ALA A 149 -5.34 7.02 4.39
C ALA A 149 -6.51 6.82 3.42
N ASP A 150 -6.36 7.38 2.23
CA ASP A 150 -7.22 7.08 1.09
C ASP A 150 -6.73 5.80 0.40
N VAL A 151 -7.56 4.75 0.37
CA VAL A 151 -7.18 3.45 -0.17
C VAL A 151 -7.40 3.39 -1.67
N VAL A 152 -6.37 2.97 -2.41
CA VAL A 152 -6.46 2.55 -3.81
C VAL A 152 -6.34 1.03 -3.86
N LEU A 153 -7.41 0.34 -4.29
CA LEU A 153 -7.41 -1.10 -4.45
C LEU A 153 -6.90 -1.52 -5.82
N ILE A 154 -6.05 -2.53 -5.85
CA ILE A 154 -5.58 -3.15 -7.09
C ILE A 154 -6.15 -4.56 -7.18
N ALA A 155 -6.77 -4.89 -8.32
CA ALA A 155 -7.20 -6.23 -8.67
C ALA A 155 -6.61 -6.65 -10.02
N ASN A 156 -6.61 -7.96 -10.31
CA ASN A 156 -6.25 -8.46 -11.63
C ASN A 156 -7.41 -8.35 -12.60
N GLY A 157 -7.08 -8.40 -13.90
CA GLY A 157 -8.06 -8.35 -14.98
C GLY A 157 -9.14 -9.43 -14.87
N GLY A 158 -10.31 -9.09 -15.37
CA GLY A 158 -11.55 -9.87 -15.33
C GLY A 158 -12.73 -8.96 -15.00
N LEU A 159 -13.94 -9.45 -15.14
CA LEU A 159 -15.15 -8.71 -14.74
C LEU A 159 -15.73 -9.26 -13.44
N GLY A 160 -16.36 -10.43 -13.48
CA GLY A 160 -17.04 -11.02 -12.34
C GLY A 160 -16.09 -11.34 -11.19
N SER A 161 -15.09 -12.18 -11.42
CA SER A 161 -14.14 -12.58 -10.38
C SER A 161 -13.34 -11.41 -9.79
N ALA A 162 -12.98 -10.43 -10.62
CA ALA A 162 -12.31 -9.22 -10.13
C ALA A 162 -13.22 -8.41 -9.20
N PHE A 163 -14.51 -8.28 -9.54
CA PHE A 163 -15.45 -7.56 -8.70
C PHE A 163 -15.74 -8.31 -7.39
N ASP A 164 -15.87 -9.65 -7.42
CA ASP A 164 -16.07 -10.46 -6.22
C ASP A 164 -14.90 -10.31 -5.24
N GLU A 165 -13.65 -10.36 -5.75
CA GLU A 165 -12.46 -10.12 -4.93
C GLU A 165 -12.42 -8.68 -4.39
N LEU A 166 -12.78 -7.70 -5.21
CA LEU A 166 -12.86 -6.29 -4.79
C LEU A 166 -13.88 -6.10 -3.67
N ASP A 167 -15.08 -6.71 -3.78
CA ASP A 167 -16.14 -6.54 -2.81
C ASP A 167 -15.81 -7.19 -1.46
N MET A 168 -15.15 -8.35 -1.44
CA MET A 168 -14.63 -8.96 -0.21
C MET A 168 -13.62 -8.03 0.49
N ASN A 169 -12.67 -7.46 -0.26
CA ASN A 169 -11.67 -6.56 0.31
C ASN A 169 -12.28 -5.22 0.76
N ARG A 170 -13.30 -4.74 0.03
CA ARG A 170 -14.09 -3.57 0.42
C ARG A 170 -14.82 -3.77 1.74
N ALA A 171 -15.44 -4.94 1.94
CA ALA A 171 -16.10 -5.25 3.19
C ALA A 171 -15.14 -5.14 4.39
N MET A 172 -13.92 -5.61 4.23
CA MET A 172 -12.88 -5.50 5.25
C MET A 172 -12.42 -4.06 5.48
N CYS A 173 -12.23 -3.27 4.41
CA CYS A 173 -11.95 -1.84 4.54
C CYS A 173 -13.06 -1.12 5.31
N LYS A 174 -14.33 -1.41 4.98
CA LYS A 174 -15.50 -0.81 5.63
C LYS A 174 -15.55 -1.16 7.12
N GLU A 175 -15.30 -2.42 7.47
CA GLU A 175 -15.27 -2.88 8.87
C GLU A 175 -14.19 -2.17 9.68
N ALA A 176 -13.02 -1.97 9.10
CA ALA A 176 -11.91 -1.24 9.74
C ALA A 176 -12.10 0.29 9.75
N GLY A 177 -13.09 0.84 9.06
CA GLY A 177 -13.28 2.29 8.90
C GLY A 177 -12.36 2.95 7.86
N ALA A 178 -11.74 2.15 6.98
CA ALA A 178 -10.89 2.67 5.90
C ALA A 178 -11.73 3.07 4.67
N THR A 179 -11.32 4.15 4.00
CA THR A 179 -12.05 4.70 2.84
C THR A 179 -11.36 4.34 1.53
N ILE A 180 -12.06 3.61 0.66
CA ILE A 180 -11.61 3.35 -0.71
C ILE A 180 -11.93 4.58 -1.56
N ARG A 181 -10.93 5.08 -2.30
CA ARG A 181 -11.05 6.24 -3.18
C ARG A 181 -10.93 5.91 -4.66
N GLY A 182 -10.49 4.71 -4.99
CA GLY A 182 -10.37 4.29 -6.37
C GLY A 182 -9.90 2.87 -6.52
N VAL A 183 -10.04 2.35 -7.72
CA VAL A 183 -9.65 1.00 -8.11
C VAL A 183 -8.74 1.07 -9.34
N ILE A 184 -7.72 0.22 -9.36
CA ILE A 184 -6.90 -0.01 -10.55
C ILE A 184 -7.00 -1.49 -10.89
N ILE A 185 -7.25 -1.79 -12.17
CA ILE A 185 -7.23 -3.16 -12.67
C ILE A 185 -5.93 -3.39 -13.43
N ASN A 186 -5.14 -4.32 -12.94
CA ASN A 186 -3.84 -4.66 -13.50
C ASN A 186 -3.89 -6.00 -14.23
N LYS A 187 -2.89 -6.26 -15.07
CA LYS A 187 -2.74 -7.53 -15.84
C LYS A 187 -3.97 -7.87 -16.67
N VAL A 188 -4.53 -6.87 -17.34
CA VAL A 188 -5.65 -7.07 -18.27
C VAL A 188 -5.12 -7.50 -19.62
N GLN A 189 -5.72 -8.54 -20.22
CA GLN A 189 -5.39 -8.94 -21.58
C GLN A 189 -5.61 -7.76 -22.54
N PRO A 190 -4.66 -7.47 -23.46
CA PRO A 190 -4.71 -6.29 -24.32
C PRO A 190 -6.01 -6.12 -25.12
N ASP A 191 -6.58 -7.23 -25.60
CA ASP A 191 -7.85 -7.27 -26.34
C ASP A 191 -9.09 -7.00 -25.49
N LYS A 192 -8.96 -6.98 -24.15
CA LYS A 192 -10.06 -6.77 -23.20
C LYS A 192 -10.00 -5.42 -22.48
N LEU A 193 -9.01 -4.58 -22.74
CA LEU A 193 -8.81 -3.32 -22.01
C LEU A 193 -10.05 -2.41 -22.05
N ASP A 194 -10.62 -2.17 -23.22
CA ASP A 194 -11.76 -1.26 -23.37
C ASP A 194 -13.02 -1.86 -22.74
N MET A 195 -13.23 -3.15 -22.89
CA MET A 195 -14.35 -3.86 -22.28
C MET A 195 -14.27 -3.77 -20.74
N VAL A 196 -13.10 -4.06 -20.14
CA VAL A 196 -12.88 -3.98 -18.70
C VAL A 196 -13.07 -2.54 -18.22
N ARG A 197 -12.53 -1.56 -18.95
CA ARG A 197 -12.68 -0.14 -18.59
C ARG A 197 -14.14 0.29 -18.55
N ASP A 198 -14.91 -0.06 -19.57
CA ASP A 198 -16.33 0.33 -19.64
C ASP A 198 -17.18 -0.40 -18.59
N TYR A 199 -17.19 -1.72 -18.59
CA TYR A 199 -18.10 -2.49 -17.75
C TYR A 199 -17.76 -2.38 -16.27
N LEU A 200 -16.47 -2.53 -15.90
CA LEU A 200 -16.09 -2.45 -14.50
C LEU A 200 -16.12 -1.03 -13.98
N GLY A 201 -15.80 -0.03 -14.81
CA GLY A 201 -15.96 1.38 -14.45
C GLY A 201 -17.40 1.72 -14.10
N ARG A 202 -18.36 1.33 -14.93
CA ARG A 202 -19.80 1.52 -14.64
C ARG A 202 -20.25 0.75 -13.40
N LEU A 203 -19.78 -0.48 -13.22
CA LEU A 203 -20.14 -1.30 -12.07
C LEU A 203 -19.65 -0.70 -10.75
N LEU A 204 -18.41 -0.22 -10.70
CA LEU A 204 -17.83 0.44 -9.54
C LEU A 204 -18.56 1.73 -9.20
N GLU A 205 -18.86 2.55 -10.20
CA GLU A 205 -19.62 3.80 -10.00
C GLU A 205 -21.02 3.51 -9.46
N GLN A 206 -21.76 2.60 -10.09
CA GLN A 206 -23.13 2.26 -9.69
C GLN A 206 -23.22 1.61 -8.31
N ARG A 207 -22.28 0.75 -7.95
CA ARG A 207 -22.35 -0.03 -6.71
C ARG A 207 -21.65 0.65 -5.54
N TRP A 208 -20.62 1.45 -5.79
CA TRP A 208 -19.77 2.00 -4.75
C TRP A 208 -19.61 3.52 -4.81
N GLY A 209 -19.93 4.16 -5.93
CA GLY A 209 -19.63 5.56 -6.18
C GLY A 209 -18.13 5.84 -6.21
N VAL A 210 -17.32 4.86 -6.64
CA VAL A 210 -15.86 4.92 -6.63
C VAL A 210 -15.34 4.79 -8.06
N PRO A 211 -14.41 5.67 -8.50
CA PRO A 211 -13.89 5.65 -9.85
C PRO A 211 -12.95 4.47 -10.13
N LEU A 212 -12.99 3.96 -11.34
CA LEU A 212 -11.93 3.16 -11.93
C LEU A 212 -10.81 4.12 -12.38
N LEU A 213 -9.69 4.15 -11.62
CA LEU A 213 -8.57 5.07 -11.85
C LEU A 213 -7.71 4.67 -13.05
N GLY A 214 -7.64 3.38 -13.35
CA GLY A 214 -6.83 2.89 -14.44
C GLY A 214 -7.05 1.43 -14.76
N VAL A 215 -6.75 1.08 -16.01
CA VAL A 215 -6.67 -0.30 -16.50
C VAL A 215 -5.31 -0.49 -17.12
N VAL A 216 -4.52 -1.40 -16.58
CA VAL A 216 -3.13 -1.65 -16.98
C VAL A 216 -3.08 -2.97 -17.72
N PRO A 217 -2.51 -3.01 -18.94
CA PRO A 217 -2.38 -4.25 -19.68
C PRO A 217 -1.46 -5.25 -18.98
N ASP A 218 -1.63 -6.52 -19.30
CA ASP A 218 -0.66 -7.52 -18.92
C ASP A 218 0.64 -7.29 -19.73
N LEU A 219 1.74 -7.17 -19.01
CA LEU A 219 3.06 -6.90 -19.56
C LEU A 219 3.97 -8.10 -19.22
N PRO A 220 4.05 -9.11 -20.11
CA PRO A 220 4.77 -10.36 -19.82
C PRO A 220 6.24 -10.18 -19.43
N PHE A 221 6.86 -9.08 -19.87
CA PHE A 221 8.26 -8.75 -19.52
C PHE A 221 8.44 -8.19 -18.08
N LEU A 222 7.34 -7.94 -17.36
CA LEU A 222 7.34 -7.54 -15.96
C LEU A 222 6.87 -8.67 -15.00
N SER A 223 6.67 -9.88 -15.54
CA SER A 223 6.12 -11.02 -14.79
C SER A 223 7.23 -11.85 -14.16
#